data_8cdfa0493cb649a0240e5bcd7e694ce5
#
_entry.id   8cdfa0493cb649a0240e5bcd7e694ce5
#
_cell.length_a   1.000
_cell.length_b   1.000
_cell.length_c   1.000
_cell.angle_alpha   90.00
_cell.angle_beta   90.00
_cell.angle_gamma   90.00
#
_symmetry.space_group_name_H-M   'P 1'
#
loop_
_entity.id
_entity.type
_entity.pdbx_description
1 polymer ?
#
loop_
_entity_poly.entity_id
_entity_poly.type
_entity_poly.pdbx_seq_one_letter_code
_entity_poly.pdbx_strand_id
1 'polypeptide(L)'
;MRIYDTPGVYTERTDAAIQKVHAIRTDIAGFVGIAARGPVHTPVPIESWHQYEAYFGGFTGHGYLAYTVRAFFENGGQRCWVVRVASEAASTAGATLDYIDPITKVRVPVWRIEAVSPGVWGNDLEITVKETHHAQTSTTLRDSTPEYLTVISSVGLARDSHVRLKQGSKSLAKVIQDVPPDRQNRLVWFNRERLLVRPYHRPLTGIDLSQPMYIESIEYTILVREAGVLTRVYEGLSLVPDHPRYGPTILPQFEIPRESERFKLPKAPEPIAIVEMRDLLSMPNINPLELRHFDSLGKPDLNNATPFVRTLNGGSDGLVALRVNDFIGELVDPADDDDVRRRKQRGLTGLNTIDEVAIVAVPDIHIQPPGDSPPPPPPP
;
A
#
# COMPACT_ATOMS: atom_id res chain seq x y z
N MET A 1 -39.99 26.19 41.28
CA MET A 1 -40.11 26.51 42.71
C MET A 1 -41.58 26.39 43.07
N ARG A 2 -41.99 25.40 43.88
CA ARG A 2 -43.36 25.28 44.35
C ARG A 2 -43.57 26.25 45.55
N ILE A 3 -44.58 27.09 45.47
CA ILE A 3 -44.92 28.03 46.54
C ILE A 3 -45.93 27.31 47.44
N TYR A 4 -45.65 27.21 48.73
CA TYR A 4 -46.57 26.60 49.73
C TYR A 4 -47.30 27.74 50.48
N ASP A 5 -48.63 27.68 50.52
CA ASP A 5 -49.44 28.79 51.00
C ASP A 5 -49.69 28.79 52.53
N THR A 6 -49.18 27.78 53.24
CA THR A 6 -49.43 27.67 54.69
C THR A 6 -48.09 27.31 55.41
N PRO A 7 -47.85 27.86 56.65
CA PRO A 7 -46.72 27.45 57.45
C PRO A 7 -46.79 25.96 57.85
N GLY A 8 -45.83 25.15 57.49
CA GLY A 8 -45.80 23.74 57.83
C GLY A 8 -44.42 23.12 57.46
N VAL A 9 -44.19 21.88 57.90
CA VAL A 9 -43.02 21.11 57.49
C VAL A 9 -43.39 20.33 56.23
N TYR A 10 -42.77 20.69 55.14
CA TYR A 10 -42.96 20.03 53.86
C TYR A 10 -41.77 19.12 53.58
N THR A 11 -41.99 17.82 53.41
CA THR A 11 -41.00 16.87 52.97
C THR A 11 -41.11 16.68 51.46
N GLU A 12 -40.17 17.15 50.71
CA GLU A 12 -40.04 16.87 49.30
C GLU A 12 -39.12 15.65 49.10
N ARG A 13 -39.70 14.57 48.60
CA ARG A 13 -38.96 13.40 48.24
C ARG A 13 -38.42 13.61 46.86
N THR A 14 -37.17 14.01 46.76
CA THR A 14 -36.39 13.98 45.49
C THR A 14 -35.98 12.52 45.26
N ASP A 15 -36.62 11.88 44.30
CA ASP A 15 -36.06 10.61 43.80
C ASP A 15 -34.69 10.95 43.23
N ALA A 16 -33.63 10.62 43.97
CA ALA A 16 -32.30 10.60 43.43
C ALA A 16 -32.35 9.69 42.23
N ALA A 17 -32.18 10.22 41.03
CA ALA A 17 -32.05 9.42 39.84
C ALA A 17 -30.93 8.44 40.12
N ILE A 18 -31.30 7.17 40.28
CA ILE A 18 -30.33 6.10 40.41
C ILE A 18 -29.55 6.15 39.09
N GLN A 19 -28.35 6.74 39.11
CA GLN A 19 -27.41 6.59 38.04
C GLN A 19 -27.13 5.09 37.93
N LYS A 20 -27.76 4.47 36.94
CA LYS A 20 -27.40 3.08 36.61
C LYS A 20 -25.91 3.08 36.30
N VAL A 21 -25.14 2.47 37.16
CA VAL A 21 -23.74 2.15 36.88
C VAL A 21 -23.80 1.13 35.77
N HIS A 22 -23.60 1.56 34.53
CA HIS A 22 -23.43 0.65 33.42
C HIS A 22 -22.11 -0.11 33.67
N ALA A 23 -22.18 -1.42 33.75
CA ALA A 23 -20.98 -2.24 33.76
C ALA A 23 -20.22 -1.98 32.48
N ILE A 24 -19.06 -1.34 32.58
CA ILE A 24 -18.15 -1.17 31.46
C ILE A 24 -17.51 -2.55 31.21
N ARG A 25 -17.51 -3.00 29.97
CA ARG A 25 -16.80 -4.21 29.56
C ARG A 25 -15.31 -3.98 29.81
N THR A 26 -14.68 -4.81 30.63
CA THR A 26 -13.24 -4.74 30.95
C THR A 26 -12.40 -5.67 30.08
N ASP A 27 -13.01 -6.31 29.10
CA ASP A 27 -12.41 -7.32 28.23
C ASP A 27 -11.77 -6.74 26.96
N ILE A 28 -11.96 -5.45 26.67
CA ILE A 28 -11.37 -4.77 25.51
C ILE A 28 -10.35 -3.75 25.98
N ALA A 29 -9.10 -3.97 25.57
CA ALA A 29 -7.98 -3.10 25.91
C ALA A 29 -7.50 -2.30 24.69
N GLY A 30 -6.99 -1.08 24.94
CA GLY A 30 -6.24 -0.27 24.00
C GLY A 30 -4.76 -0.26 24.36
N PHE A 31 -3.90 -0.59 23.42
CA PHE A 31 -2.46 -0.56 23.58
C PHE A 31 -1.84 0.48 22.67
N VAL A 32 -0.99 1.35 23.24
CA VAL A 32 -0.30 2.40 22.49
C VAL A 32 1.21 2.22 22.68
N GLY A 33 1.96 2.07 21.59
CA GLY A 33 3.39 1.84 21.72
C GLY A 33 4.14 1.69 20.40
N ILE A 34 5.39 1.27 20.51
CA ILE A 34 6.32 1.09 19.42
C ILE A 34 6.16 -0.30 18.81
N ALA A 35 6.07 -0.38 17.49
CA ALA A 35 6.04 -1.63 16.76
C ALA A 35 6.98 -1.58 15.55
N ALA A 36 7.39 -2.74 15.05
CA ALA A 36 8.32 -2.85 13.92
C ALA A 36 7.75 -2.27 12.62
N ARG A 37 6.47 -2.52 12.37
CA ARG A 37 5.77 -2.10 11.14
C ARG A 37 4.30 -1.79 11.42
N GLY A 38 3.55 -1.46 10.39
CA GLY A 38 2.12 -1.19 10.48
C GLY A 38 1.77 0.29 10.48
N PRO A 39 0.48 0.60 10.41
CA PRO A 39 0.02 1.98 10.32
C PRO A 39 0.38 2.77 11.57
N VAL A 40 0.86 3.99 11.35
CA VAL A 40 1.26 4.90 12.43
C VAL A 40 0.07 5.70 12.89
N HIS A 41 -0.08 5.88 14.20
CA HIS A 41 -1.14 6.66 14.87
C HIS A 41 -2.57 6.27 14.51
N THR A 42 -2.77 5.08 13.94
CA THR A 42 -4.07 4.59 13.52
C THR A 42 -4.48 3.41 14.40
N PRO A 43 -5.62 3.47 15.10
CA PRO A 43 -6.13 2.35 15.86
C PRO A 43 -6.49 1.17 14.97
N VAL A 44 -5.96 -0.01 15.25
CA VAL A 44 -6.27 -1.25 14.53
C VAL A 44 -6.81 -2.28 15.52
N PRO A 45 -8.00 -2.87 15.24
CA PRO A 45 -8.53 -3.95 16.06
C PRO A 45 -7.76 -5.24 15.81
N ILE A 46 -7.40 -5.94 16.87
CA ILE A 46 -6.63 -7.19 16.84
C ILE A 46 -7.34 -8.21 17.73
N GLU A 47 -7.53 -9.43 17.20
CA GLU A 47 -8.22 -10.53 17.89
C GLU A 47 -7.33 -11.74 18.19
N SER A 48 -6.07 -11.70 17.77
CA SER A 48 -5.10 -12.75 18.08
C SER A 48 -3.67 -12.25 17.99
N TRP A 49 -2.76 -12.95 18.69
CA TRP A 49 -1.33 -12.68 18.56
C TRP A 49 -0.82 -12.80 17.12
N HIS A 50 -1.28 -13.83 16.39
CA HIS A 50 -0.89 -14.02 14.99
C HIS A 50 -1.31 -12.85 14.08
N GLN A 51 -2.50 -12.27 14.35
CA GLN A 51 -2.94 -11.09 13.63
C GLN A 51 -2.07 -9.87 13.98
N TYR A 52 -1.68 -9.72 15.26
CA TYR A 52 -0.73 -8.68 15.67
C TYR A 52 0.59 -8.79 14.89
N GLU A 53 1.18 -10.00 14.82
CA GLU A 53 2.42 -10.23 14.08
C GLU A 53 2.27 -9.88 12.59
N ALA A 54 1.16 -10.20 11.98
CA ALA A 54 0.88 -9.89 10.58
C ALA A 54 0.84 -8.38 10.31
N TYR A 55 0.26 -7.60 11.25
CA TYR A 55 0.10 -6.13 11.13
C TYR A 55 1.32 -5.35 11.57
N PHE A 56 1.80 -5.66 12.77
CA PHE A 56 2.75 -4.84 13.51
C PHE A 56 4.15 -5.45 13.58
N GLY A 57 4.30 -6.68 13.10
CA GLY A 57 5.54 -7.43 13.22
C GLY A 57 5.67 -8.11 14.58
N GLY A 58 6.80 -8.74 14.80
CA GLY A 58 7.11 -9.43 16.04
C GLY A 58 7.69 -8.50 17.13
N PHE A 59 8.49 -9.09 17.99
CA PHE A 59 9.18 -8.37 19.04
C PHE A 59 10.24 -7.43 18.46
N THR A 60 10.32 -6.22 19.03
CA THR A 60 11.36 -5.24 18.70
C THR A 60 12.32 -5.13 19.86
N GLY A 61 13.60 -4.81 19.60
CA GLY A 61 14.58 -4.52 20.64
C GLY A 61 14.36 -3.19 21.39
N HIS A 62 13.35 -2.42 20.97
CA HIS A 62 13.16 -1.03 21.39
C HIS A 62 11.75 -0.75 21.95
N GLY A 63 10.95 -1.79 22.24
CA GLY A 63 9.59 -1.58 22.73
C GLY A 63 9.01 -2.78 23.46
N TYR A 64 8.05 -2.51 24.32
CA TYR A 64 7.33 -3.50 25.11
C TYR A 64 5.92 -3.78 24.58
N LEU A 65 5.45 -3.03 23.58
CA LEU A 65 4.11 -3.18 23.02
C LEU A 65 3.81 -4.63 22.63
N ALA A 66 4.70 -5.26 21.86
CA ALA A 66 4.53 -6.65 21.42
C ALA A 66 4.40 -7.64 22.58
N TYR A 67 5.24 -7.48 23.62
CA TYR A 67 5.17 -8.32 24.83
C TYR A 67 3.86 -8.13 25.58
N THR A 68 3.38 -6.91 25.70
CA THR A 68 2.14 -6.57 26.41
C THR A 68 0.92 -7.15 25.67
N VAL A 69 0.86 -7.00 24.35
CA VAL A 69 -0.23 -7.56 23.52
C VAL A 69 -0.21 -9.09 23.57
N ARG A 70 0.97 -9.71 23.50
CA ARG A 70 1.08 -11.17 23.62
C ARG A 70 0.59 -11.65 24.98
N ALA A 71 1.06 -11.01 26.06
CA ALA A 71 0.61 -11.35 27.41
C ALA A 71 -0.90 -11.18 27.59
N PHE A 72 -1.51 -10.16 26.98
CA PHE A 72 -2.96 -9.97 26.97
C PHE A 72 -3.69 -11.19 26.40
N PHE A 73 -3.28 -11.67 25.21
CA PHE A 73 -3.93 -12.84 24.58
C PHE A 73 -3.63 -14.14 25.35
N GLU A 74 -2.41 -14.32 25.86
CA GLU A 74 -2.05 -15.49 26.69
C GLU A 74 -2.84 -15.58 28.01
N ASN A 75 -3.28 -14.43 28.54
CA ASN A 75 -4.14 -14.35 29.73
C ASN A 75 -5.65 -14.32 29.43
N GLY A 76 -6.05 -14.71 28.22
CA GLY A 76 -7.46 -14.86 27.87
C GLY A 76 -8.14 -13.63 27.28
N GLY A 77 -7.38 -12.59 26.95
CA GLY A 77 -7.88 -11.47 26.17
C GLY A 77 -8.37 -11.92 24.79
N GLN A 78 -9.49 -11.39 24.33
CA GLN A 78 -10.10 -11.79 23.06
C GLN A 78 -9.96 -10.76 21.96
N ARG A 79 -9.95 -9.46 22.33
CA ARG A 79 -9.85 -8.35 21.39
C ARG A 79 -9.16 -7.17 22.04
N CYS A 80 -8.29 -6.53 21.30
CA CYS A 80 -7.68 -5.27 21.71
C CYS A 80 -7.54 -4.31 20.52
N TRP A 81 -7.36 -3.05 20.82
CA TRP A 81 -7.01 -2.01 19.85
C TRP A 81 -5.54 -1.66 20.01
N VAL A 82 -4.82 -1.61 18.91
CA VAL A 82 -3.40 -1.30 18.92
C VAL A 82 -3.15 -0.04 18.11
N VAL A 83 -2.43 0.91 18.69
CA VAL A 83 -1.97 2.14 18.05
C VAL A 83 -0.45 2.13 18.05
N ARG A 84 0.14 2.01 16.86
CA ARG A 84 1.57 2.16 16.68
C ARG A 84 1.97 3.64 16.76
N VAL A 85 3.00 3.94 17.52
CA VAL A 85 3.58 5.28 17.65
C VAL A 85 4.90 5.34 16.88
N ALA A 86 5.09 6.42 16.14
CA ALA A 86 6.36 6.79 15.51
C ALA A 86 6.46 8.32 15.46
N SER A 87 7.67 8.85 15.41
CA SER A 87 7.90 10.28 15.25
C SER A 87 7.76 10.71 13.78
N GLU A 88 7.70 12.00 13.54
CA GLU A 88 7.71 12.58 12.18
C GLU A 88 9.03 12.32 11.42
N ALA A 89 10.09 11.93 12.11
CA ALA A 89 11.36 11.53 11.50
C ALA A 89 11.37 10.07 11.00
N ALA A 90 10.30 9.31 11.26
CA ALA A 90 10.15 7.98 10.69
C ALA A 90 9.97 8.08 9.17
N SER A 91 10.65 7.19 8.45
CA SER A 91 10.64 7.20 7.00
C SER A 91 10.43 5.81 6.42
N THR A 92 9.88 5.77 5.22
CA THR A 92 9.56 4.54 4.49
C THR A 92 10.72 4.15 3.59
N ALA A 93 11.17 2.90 3.67
CA ALA A 93 12.14 2.37 2.72
C ALA A 93 11.54 2.29 1.32
N GLY A 94 12.32 2.62 0.30
CA GLY A 94 11.82 2.57 -1.07
C GLY A 94 12.92 2.45 -2.11
N ALA A 95 12.49 2.08 -3.32
CA ALA A 95 13.32 2.06 -4.52
C ALA A 95 12.53 2.62 -5.69
N THR A 96 13.18 3.41 -6.53
CA THR A 96 12.55 4.06 -7.69
C THR A 96 12.84 3.25 -8.95
N LEU A 97 11.81 3.01 -9.74
CA LEU A 97 11.91 2.49 -11.09
C LEU A 97 11.93 3.67 -12.06
N ASP A 98 13.04 3.80 -12.76
CA ASP A 98 13.26 4.88 -13.69
C ASP A 98 13.13 4.41 -15.13
N TYR A 99 12.66 5.30 -15.97
CA TYR A 99 12.72 5.21 -17.41
C TYR A 99 13.81 6.13 -17.95
N ILE A 100 14.51 5.68 -18.99
CA ILE A 100 15.43 6.56 -19.72
C ILE A 100 14.78 6.96 -21.03
N ASP A 101 14.58 8.27 -21.19
CA ASP A 101 14.18 8.82 -22.48
C ASP A 101 15.23 8.49 -23.55
N PRO A 102 14.88 7.74 -24.60
CA PRO A 102 15.84 7.31 -25.62
C PRO A 102 16.44 8.47 -26.42
N ILE A 103 15.76 9.63 -26.44
CA ILE A 103 16.19 10.81 -27.18
C ILE A 103 17.07 11.69 -26.30
N THR A 104 16.57 12.12 -25.17
CA THR A 104 17.26 13.06 -24.27
C THR A 104 18.28 12.38 -23.35
N LYS A 105 18.20 11.05 -23.21
CA LYS A 105 18.97 10.25 -22.25
C LYS A 105 18.76 10.66 -20.79
N VAL A 106 17.71 11.42 -20.52
CA VAL A 106 17.34 11.85 -19.17
C VAL A 106 16.65 10.71 -18.43
N ARG A 107 17.04 10.53 -17.18
CA ARG A 107 16.39 9.60 -16.25
C ARG A 107 15.10 10.20 -15.73
N VAL A 108 14.00 9.49 -15.87
CA VAL A 108 12.67 9.91 -15.44
C VAL A 108 12.11 8.89 -14.46
N PRO A 109 11.86 9.25 -13.19
CA PRO A 109 11.23 8.34 -12.23
C PRO A 109 9.78 8.09 -12.64
N VAL A 110 9.40 6.82 -12.71
CA VAL A 110 8.05 6.39 -13.10
C VAL A 110 7.28 5.90 -11.90
N TRP A 111 7.81 4.90 -11.22
CA TRP A 111 7.23 4.33 -10.02
C TRP A 111 8.23 4.33 -8.88
N ARG A 112 7.72 4.50 -7.68
CA ARG A 112 8.43 4.18 -6.45
C ARG A 112 7.77 2.97 -5.83
N ILE A 113 8.51 1.88 -5.64
CA ILE A 113 8.08 0.77 -4.81
C ILE A 113 8.60 1.04 -3.41
N GLU A 114 7.73 1.06 -2.44
CA GLU A 114 8.08 1.36 -1.05
C GLU A 114 7.45 0.36 -0.08
N ALA A 115 8.04 0.24 1.10
CA ALA A 115 7.43 -0.49 2.20
C ALA A 115 6.10 0.19 2.56
N VAL A 116 5.06 -0.57 2.92
CA VAL A 116 3.72 -0.02 3.17
C VAL A 116 3.65 0.89 4.40
N SER A 117 4.66 0.84 5.26
CA SER A 117 4.74 1.67 6.47
C SER A 117 6.18 2.04 6.78
N PRO A 118 6.41 3.18 7.48
CA PRO A 118 7.75 3.59 7.89
C PRO A 118 8.38 2.57 8.84
N GLY A 119 9.70 2.52 8.84
CA GLY A 119 10.48 1.70 9.74
C GLY A 119 11.72 1.08 9.09
N VAL A 120 12.66 0.66 9.90
CA VAL A 120 13.90 -0.02 9.45
C VAL A 120 13.60 -1.38 8.81
N TRP A 121 12.48 -2.03 9.15
CA TRP A 121 12.06 -3.32 8.60
C TRP A 121 11.97 -3.33 7.07
N GLY A 122 11.62 -2.17 6.48
CA GLY A 122 11.50 -2.03 5.05
C GLY A 122 12.86 -2.13 4.33
N ASN A 123 13.97 -1.90 5.02
CA ASN A 123 15.31 -2.04 4.45
C ASN A 123 15.72 -3.51 4.23
N ASP A 124 15.01 -4.46 4.86
CA ASP A 124 15.20 -5.90 4.68
C ASP A 124 14.40 -6.47 3.50
N LEU A 125 13.59 -5.63 2.85
CA LEU A 125 12.81 -6.00 1.68
C LEU A 125 13.65 -5.91 0.41
N GLU A 126 13.77 -7.03 -0.28
CA GLU A 126 14.31 -7.10 -1.64
C GLU A 126 13.15 -7.32 -2.63
N ILE A 127 13.08 -6.48 -3.63
CA ILE A 127 12.12 -6.59 -4.72
C ILE A 127 12.80 -7.06 -6.00
N THR A 128 12.14 -7.98 -6.70
CA THR A 128 12.53 -8.39 -8.05
C THR A 128 11.36 -8.14 -8.98
N VAL A 129 11.53 -7.30 -9.99
CA VAL A 129 10.52 -7.02 -11.02
C VAL A 129 10.91 -7.73 -12.30
N LYS A 130 10.02 -8.58 -12.81
CA LYS A 130 10.19 -9.34 -14.05
C LYS A 130 9.09 -9.00 -15.03
N GLU A 131 9.44 -8.85 -16.30
CA GLU A 131 8.45 -8.87 -17.37
C GLU A 131 7.96 -10.30 -17.59
N THR A 132 6.66 -10.48 -17.77
CA THR A 132 6.01 -11.76 -17.97
C THR A 132 4.98 -11.68 -19.11
N HIS A 133 4.70 -12.82 -19.73
CA HIS A 133 3.84 -12.93 -20.89
C HIS A 133 2.88 -14.11 -20.67
N HIS A 134 1.67 -13.83 -20.18
CA HIS A 134 0.69 -14.87 -19.89
C HIS A 134 -0.13 -15.28 -21.11
N ALA A 135 -0.36 -14.34 -22.03
CA ALA A 135 -1.07 -14.60 -23.27
C ALA A 135 -0.15 -14.46 -24.47
N GLN A 136 -0.20 -15.44 -25.36
CA GLN A 136 0.58 -15.45 -26.59
C GLN A 136 -0.30 -15.92 -27.75
N THR A 137 -0.21 -15.24 -28.89
CA THR A 137 -0.98 -15.57 -30.08
C THR A 137 -0.25 -15.10 -31.33
N SER A 138 -0.78 -15.43 -32.49
CA SER A 138 -0.28 -14.93 -33.77
C SER A 138 -1.43 -14.40 -34.61
N THR A 139 -1.14 -13.45 -35.48
CA THR A 139 -2.13 -12.98 -36.45
C THR A 139 -2.40 -14.04 -37.51
N THR A 140 -3.63 -14.07 -37.98
CA THR A 140 -3.98 -14.78 -39.22
C THR A 140 -3.72 -13.85 -40.42
N LEU A 141 -3.39 -14.39 -41.57
CA LEU A 141 -3.13 -13.61 -42.81
C LEU A 141 -4.39 -13.02 -43.42
N ARG A 142 -5.56 -13.30 -42.85
CA ARG A 142 -6.86 -12.85 -43.39
C ARG A 142 -7.42 -11.72 -42.53
N ASP A 143 -7.93 -10.70 -43.20
CA ASP A 143 -8.77 -9.64 -42.63
C ASP A 143 -8.13 -8.78 -41.53
N SER A 144 -6.80 -8.61 -41.51
CA SER A 144 -6.12 -7.64 -40.62
C SER A 144 -6.01 -6.29 -41.32
N THR A 145 -6.29 -5.21 -40.54
CA THR A 145 -6.15 -3.81 -40.99
C THR A 145 -5.28 -3.04 -39.96
N PRO A 146 -4.85 -1.80 -40.28
CA PRO A 146 -4.15 -0.99 -39.29
C PRO A 146 -4.95 -0.72 -37.99
N GLU A 147 -6.26 -0.91 -38.03
CA GLU A 147 -7.18 -0.63 -36.93
C GLU A 147 -7.46 -1.86 -36.07
N TYR A 148 -7.43 -3.03 -36.66
CA TYR A 148 -7.60 -4.31 -35.95
C TYR A 148 -6.76 -5.43 -36.57
N LEU A 149 -6.40 -6.38 -35.72
CA LEU A 149 -5.70 -7.60 -36.13
C LEU A 149 -6.59 -8.81 -35.86
N THR A 150 -6.69 -9.68 -36.84
CA THR A 150 -7.34 -10.98 -36.66
C THR A 150 -6.30 -11.96 -36.13
N VAL A 151 -6.59 -12.60 -35.00
CA VAL A 151 -5.65 -13.48 -34.28
C VAL A 151 -6.20 -14.92 -34.23
N ILE A 152 -5.29 -15.86 -33.97
CA ILE A 152 -5.64 -17.29 -33.83
C ILE A 152 -6.48 -17.50 -32.55
N SER A 153 -6.11 -16.81 -31.47
CA SER A 153 -6.81 -16.86 -30.16
C SER A 153 -6.70 -15.54 -29.46
N SER A 154 -7.78 -15.11 -28.81
CA SER A 154 -7.80 -13.94 -27.92
C SER A 154 -7.80 -14.32 -26.43
N VAL A 155 -7.62 -15.60 -26.11
CA VAL A 155 -7.61 -16.08 -24.72
C VAL A 155 -6.49 -15.39 -23.93
N GLY A 156 -6.84 -14.83 -22.78
CA GLY A 156 -5.91 -14.09 -21.92
C GLY A 156 -5.63 -12.65 -22.36
N LEU A 157 -6.26 -12.20 -23.47
CA LEU A 157 -6.20 -10.81 -23.93
C LEU A 157 -7.56 -10.15 -23.71
N ALA A 158 -7.55 -8.96 -23.13
CA ALA A 158 -8.74 -8.18 -22.82
C ALA A 158 -8.55 -6.72 -23.21
N ARG A 159 -9.59 -5.92 -23.07
CA ARG A 159 -9.50 -4.47 -23.13
C ARG A 159 -8.44 -3.99 -22.14
N ASP A 160 -7.68 -2.99 -22.55
CA ASP A 160 -6.57 -2.40 -21.81
C ASP A 160 -5.38 -3.35 -21.54
N SER A 161 -5.37 -4.56 -22.12
CA SER A 161 -4.17 -5.40 -22.11
C SER A 161 -3.06 -4.76 -22.92
N HIS A 162 -1.87 -4.73 -22.33
CA HIS A 162 -0.66 -4.29 -23.00
C HIS A 162 -0.06 -5.48 -23.77
N VAL A 163 0.30 -5.26 -25.01
CA VAL A 163 0.83 -6.32 -25.89
C VAL A 163 2.02 -5.86 -26.69
N ARG A 164 2.92 -6.79 -26.97
CA ARG A 164 4.04 -6.62 -27.88
C ARG A 164 3.78 -7.39 -29.16
N LEU A 165 3.85 -6.67 -30.27
CA LEU A 165 3.79 -7.22 -31.63
C LEU A 165 5.20 -7.44 -32.12
N LYS A 166 5.53 -8.66 -32.54
CA LYS A 166 6.84 -9.03 -33.08
C LYS A 166 6.69 -9.50 -34.51
N GLN A 167 7.49 -8.92 -35.42
CA GLN A 167 7.58 -9.34 -36.82
C GLN A 167 9.04 -9.28 -37.27
N GLY A 168 9.71 -10.44 -37.35
CA GLY A 168 11.15 -10.50 -37.57
C GLY A 168 11.92 -9.77 -36.48
N SER A 169 12.74 -8.78 -36.85
CA SER A 169 13.46 -7.93 -35.92
C SER A 169 12.69 -6.74 -35.39
N LYS A 170 11.48 -6.50 -35.89
CA LYS A 170 10.64 -5.38 -35.49
C LYS A 170 9.78 -5.75 -34.29
N SER A 171 9.70 -4.81 -33.34
CA SER A 171 8.88 -4.94 -32.15
C SER A 171 8.12 -3.64 -31.90
N LEU A 172 6.84 -3.76 -31.59
CA LEU A 172 5.95 -2.61 -31.34
C LEU A 172 5.04 -2.91 -30.16
N ALA A 173 5.04 -2.02 -29.17
CA ALA A 173 4.11 -2.12 -28.04
C ALA A 173 2.78 -1.40 -28.35
N LYS A 174 1.66 -2.01 -27.93
CA LYS A 174 0.30 -1.51 -28.10
C LYS A 174 -0.56 -1.84 -26.89
N VAL A 175 -1.62 -1.05 -26.70
CA VAL A 175 -2.70 -1.37 -25.77
C VAL A 175 -3.95 -1.72 -26.55
N ILE A 176 -4.59 -2.79 -26.16
CA ILE A 176 -5.83 -3.27 -26.81
C ILE A 176 -6.98 -2.35 -26.40
N GLN A 177 -7.67 -1.79 -27.38
CA GLN A 177 -8.86 -0.98 -27.14
C GLN A 177 -10.06 -1.83 -26.75
N ASP A 178 -10.24 -2.93 -27.46
CA ASP A 178 -11.34 -3.84 -27.22
C ASP A 178 -11.03 -5.21 -27.84
N VAL A 179 -11.66 -6.24 -27.29
CA VAL A 179 -11.66 -7.60 -27.84
C VAL A 179 -13.13 -7.94 -28.13
N PRO A 180 -13.62 -7.64 -29.35
CA PRO A 180 -15.01 -7.92 -29.70
C PRO A 180 -15.33 -9.40 -29.49
N PRO A 181 -16.51 -9.75 -28.97
CA PRO A 181 -16.94 -11.13 -28.77
C PRO A 181 -17.40 -11.76 -30.08
N ASP A 182 -16.65 -11.54 -31.14
CA ASP A 182 -16.97 -12.13 -32.44
C ASP A 182 -16.19 -13.43 -32.66
N ARG A 183 -16.65 -14.22 -33.62
CA ARG A 183 -16.04 -15.52 -33.97
C ARG A 183 -14.67 -15.37 -34.65
N GLN A 184 -14.21 -14.16 -34.89
CA GLN A 184 -13.01 -13.87 -35.68
C GLN A 184 -11.79 -13.52 -34.82
N ASN A 185 -11.91 -13.47 -33.48
CA ASN A 185 -10.82 -13.14 -32.55
C ASN A 185 -10.06 -11.86 -32.94
N ARG A 186 -10.78 -10.74 -33.08
CA ARG A 186 -10.20 -9.47 -33.47
C ARG A 186 -9.68 -8.72 -32.25
N LEU A 187 -8.48 -8.13 -32.40
CA LEU A 187 -7.92 -7.19 -31.45
C LEU A 187 -8.04 -5.77 -32.03
N VAL A 188 -8.79 -4.90 -31.35
CA VAL A 188 -9.01 -3.52 -31.77
C VAL A 188 -8.02 -2.61 -31.07
N TRP A 189 -7.36 -1.77 -31.84
CA TRP A 189 -6.35 -0.84 -31.36
C TRP A 189 -6.93 0.54 -31.09
N PHE A 190 -6.36 1.24 -30.12
CA PHE A 190 -6.70 2.65 -29.94
C PHE A 190 -6.38 3.47 -31.17
N ASN A 191 -7.30 4.31 -31.61
CA ASN A 191 -7.07 5.24 -32.68
C ASN A 191 -6.24 6.44 -32.16
N ARG A 192 -5.27 6.88 -32.96
CA ARG A 192 -4.33 7.95 -32.59
C ARG A 192 -5.03 9.28 -32.27
N GLU A 193 -6.14 9.62 -32.92
CA GLU A 193 -6.89 10.86 -32.67
C GLU A 193 -7.57 10.91 -31.31
N ARG A 194 -7.86 9.77 -30.71
CA ARG A 194 -8.40 9.67 -29.34
C ARG A 194 -7.30 9.57 -28.28
N LEU A 195 -6.07 9.55 -28.68
CA LEU A 195 -4.89 9.21 -27.88
C LEU A 195 -3.98 10.39 -27.61
N LEU A 196 -4.45 11.61 -27.66
CA LEU A 196 -3.70 12.78 -27.18
C LEU A 196 -3.19 12.60 -25.73
N VAL A 197 -3.70 11.60 -25.04
CA VAL A 197 -3.44 11.30 -23.63
C VAL A 197 -2.56 10.07 -23.41
N ARG A 198 -2.29 9.22 -24.43
CA ARG A 198 -1.55 7.95 -24.24
C ARG A 198 -0.35 7.85 -25.19
N PRO A 199 0.80 8.36 -24.81
CA PRO A 199 1.95 8.54 -25.67
C PRO A 199 2.58 7.25 -26.20
N TYR A 200 2.36 6.11 -25.55
CA TYR A 200 2.90 4.82 -25.95
C TYR A 200 2.08 4.13 -27.06
N HIS A 201 0.97 4.72 -27.50
CA HIS A 201 0.20 4.20 -28.61
C HIS A 201 0.65 4.84 -29.93
N ARG A 202 1.43 4.13 -30.67
CA ARG A 202 1.86 4.54 -32.01
C ARG A 202 1.04 3.79 -33.07
N PRO A 203 0.80 4.39 -34.25
CA PRO A 203 0.20 3.66 -35.37
C PRO A 203 1.03 2.40 -35.70
N LEU A 204 0.41 1.41 -36.32
CA LEU A 204 1.09 0.23 -36.87
C LEU A 204 1.92 0.63 -38.10
N THR A 205 2.94 1.46 -37.90
CA THR A 205 3.84 1.91 -38.96
C THR A 205 5.05 0.99 -39.05
N GLY A 206 5.43 0.66 -40.27
CA GLY A 206 6.63 -0.17 -40.52
C GLY A 206 6.42 -1.67 -40.27
N ILE A 207 5.19 -2.12 -40.05
CA ILE A 207 4.78 -3.53 -39.95
C ILE A 207 4.06 -3.91 -41.24
N ASP A 208 4.37 -5.09 -41.78
CA ASP A 208 3.72 -5.65 -42.96
C ASP A 208 2.53 -6.51 -42.54
N LEU A 209 1.31 -6.02 -42.74
CA LEU A 209 0.07 -6.72 -42.39
C LEU A 209 -0.17 -7.98 -43.23
N SER A 210 0.56 -8.16 -44.33
CA SER A 210 0.49 -9.37 -45.16
C SER A 210 1.30 -10.52 -44.60
N GLN A 211 2.13 -10.29 -43.63
CA GLN A 211 2.96 -11.29 -42.97
C GLN A 211 2.47 -11.58 -41.54
N PRO A 212 2.60 -12.82 -41.06
CA PRO A 212 2.18 -13.16 -39.72
C PRO A 212 3.00 -12.40 -38.69
N MET A 213 2.33 -11.98 -37.61
CA MET A 213 2.94 -11.36 -36.44
C MET A 213 2.70 -12.21 -35.21
N TYR A 214 3.71 -12.28 -34.38
CA TYR A 214 3.58 -12.86 -33.04
C TYR A 214 3.16 -11.77 -32.05
N ILE A 215 2.20 -12.07 -31.20
CA ILE A 215 1.63 -11.17 -30.22
C ILE A 215 1.78 -11.81 -28.85
N GLU A 216 2.39 -11.09 -27.92
CA GLU A 216 2.50 -11.51 -26.52
C GLU A 216 1.96 -10.42 -25.60
N SER A 217 1.27 -10.80 -24.54
CA SER A 217 0.89 -9.86 -23.48
C SER A 217 2.15 -9.39 -22.74
N ILE A 218 2.09 -8.20 -22.18
CA ILE A 218 3.17 -7.63 -21.39
C ILE A 218 2.64 -7.27 -20.03
N GLU A 219 3.13 -7.96 -19.06
CA GLU A 219 2.74 -7.88 -17.67
C GLU A 219 3.99 -7.91 -16.81
N TYR A 220 3.85 -7.63 -15.53
CA TYR A 220 4.92 -7.69 -14.56
C TYR A 220 4.59 -8.66 -13.46
N THR A 221 5.63 -9.33 -13.01
CA THR A 221 5.62 -10.07 -11.76
C THR A 221 6.58 -9.39 -10.79
N ILE A 222 6.10 -9.10 -9.60
CA ILE A 222 6.91 -8.59 -8.50
C ILE A 222 7.08 -9.71 -7.48
N LEU A 223 8.33 -10.05 -7.20
CA LEU A 223 8.72 -10.98 -6.14
C LEU A 223 9.23 -10.14 -4.97
N VAL A 224 8.73 -10.40 -3.77
CA VAL A 224 9.19 -9.75 -2.55
C VAL A 224 9.86 -10.78 -1.65
N ARG A 225 11.09 -10.49 -1.26
CA ARG A 225 11.82 -11.25 -0.24
C ARG A 225 12.02 -10.38 0.98
N GLU A 226 11.85 -10.96 2.14
CA GLU A 226 12.16 -10.36 3.43
C GLU A 226 13.30 -11.17 4.06
N ALA A 227 14.41 -10.51 4.37
CA ALA A 227 15.63 -11.16 4.86
C ALA A 227 16.07 -12.36 3.99
N GLY A 228 15.97 -12.25 2.67
CA GLY A 228 16.33 -13.29 1.71
C GLY A 228 15.27 -14.37 1.46
N VAL A 229 14.21 -14.44 2.25
CA VAL A 229 13.12 -15.41 2.10
C VAL A 229 12.02 -14.86 1.22
N LEU A 230 11.59 -15.61 0.21
CA LEU A 230 10.46 -15.22 -0.65
C LEU A 230 9.15 -15.24 0.16
N THR A 231 8.57 -14.07 0.36
CA THR A 231 7.35 -13.90 1.18
C THR A 231 6.10 -13.66 0.35
N ARG A 232 6.22 -12.96 -0.80
CA ARG A 232 5.09 -12.61 -1.67
C ARG A 232 5.46 -12.68 -3.15
N VAL A 233 4.46 -13.01 -3.97
CA VAL A 233 4.53 -12.99 -5.43
C VAL A 233 3.27 -12.31 -5.95
N TYR A 234 3.44 -11.28 -6.76
CA TYR A 234 2.36 -10.56 -7.44
C TYR A 234 2.52 -10.73 -8.94
N GLU A 235 1.74 -11.64 -9.51
CA GLU A 235 1.80 -12.00 -10.93
C GLU A 235 0.82 -11.18 -11.76
N GLY A 236 1.14 -10.98 -13.04
CA GLY A 236 0.24 -10.40 -14.03
C GLY A 236 -0.17 -8.95 -13.74
N LEU A 237 0.74 -8.14 -13.20
CA LEU A 237 0.50 -6.72 -12.99
C LEU A 237 0.61 -5.97 -14.30
N SER A 238 -0.33 -5.04 -14.54
CA SER A 238 -0.36 -4.18 -15.72
C SER A 238 0.26 -2.81 -15.44
N LEU A 239 0.86 -2.22 -16.48
CA LEU A 239 1.28 -0.80 -16.49
C LEU A 239 0.18 0.15 -16.97
N VAL A 240 -0.92 -0.38 -17.48
CA VAL A 240 -2.00 0.44 -18.02
C VAL A 240 -2.95 0.84 -16.89
N PRO A 241 -3.13 2.15 -16.61
CA PRO A 241 -3.94 2.62 -15.48
C PRO A 241 -5.39 2.13 -15.49
N ASP A 242 -5.99 1.96 -16.66
CA ASP A 242 -7.38 1.50 -16.79
C ASP A 242 -7.53 -0.03 -16.65
N HIS A 243 -6.42 -0.76 -16.56
CA HIS A 243 -6.46 -2.21 -16.44
C HIS A 243 -6.78 -2.64 -15.01
N PRO A 244 -7.68 -3.64 -14.78
CA PRO A 244 -8.06 -4.10 -13.44
C PRO A 244 -6.87 -4.58 -12.57
N ARG A 245 -5.77 -5.00 -13.20
CA ARG A 245 -4.54 -5.43 -12.52
C ARG A 245 -3.44 -4.37 -12.57
N TYR A 246 -3.80 -3.11 -12.63
CA TYR A 246 -2.82 -2.02 -12.55
C TYR A 246 -2.05 -2.09 -11.23
N GLY A 247 -0.71 -2.03 -11.30
CA GLY A 247 0.15 -2.23 -10.14
C GLY A 247 -0.20 -1.35 -8.94
N PRO A 248 -0.30 -0.02 -9.10
CA PRO A 248 -0.70 0.88 -8.00
C PRO A 248 -2.09 0.63 -7.43
N THR A 249 -3.02 0.09 -8.20
CA THR A 249 -4.36 -0.28 -7.72
C THR A 249 -4.35 -1.59 -6.92
N ILE A 250 -3.49 -2.53 -7.31
CA ILE A 250 -3.34 -3.82 -6.60
C ILE A 250 -2.50 -3.68 -5.33
N LEU A 251 -1.53 -2.79 -5.34
CA LEU A 251 -0.60 -2.51 -4.24
C LEU A 251 -0.64 -1.02 -3.87
N PRO A 252 -1.77 -0.55 -3.34
CA PRO A 252 -1.93 0.85 -2.95
C PRO A 252 -1.11 1.16 -1.70
N GLN A 253 -0.85 2.44 -1.48
CA GLN A 253 -0.40 2.92 -0.18
C GLN A 253 -1.45 2.58 0.88
N PHE A 254 -1.00 2.43 2.13
CA PHE A 254 -1.93 2.20 3.23
C PHE A 254 -2.88 3.40 3.37
N GLU A 255 -4.16 3.14 3.21
CA GLU A 255 -5.21 4.11 3.47
C GLU A 255 -5.79 3.88 4.88
N ILE A 256 -5.97 4.95 5.62
CA ILE A 256 -6.64 4.89 6.92
C ILE A 256 -8.10 4.48 6.68
N PRO A 257 -8.57 3.37 7.30
CA PRO A 257 -9.94 2.93 7.13
C PRO A 257 -10.94 4.03 7.50
N ARG A 258 -12.01 4.15 6.73
CA ARG A 258 -13.11 5.07 7.05
C ARG A 258 -13.72 4.69 8.39
N GLU A 259 -14.31 5.66 9.08
CA GLU A 259 -14.90 5.45 10.41
C GLU A 259 -15.90 4.27 10.44
N SER A 260 -16.71 4.10 9.41
CA SER A 260 -17.64 2.97 9.25
C SER A 260 -16.97 1.61 9.06
N GLU A 261 -15.70 1.56 8.71
CA GLU A 261 -14.92 0.36 8.42
C GLU A 261 -13.94 -0.01 9.52
N ARG A 262 -13.72 0.90 10.49
CA ARG A 262 -12.76 0.70 11.59
C ARG A 262 -13.05 -0.54 12.44
N PHE A 263 -14.30 -0.92 12.57
CA PHE A 263 -14.73 -2.09 13.37
C PHE A 263 -14.63 -3.42 12.61
N LYS A 264 -14.43 -3.38 11.29
CA LYS A 264 -14.17 -4.60 10.53
C LYS A 264 -12.71 -4.99 10.75
N LEU A 265 -12.48 -6.29 10.92
CA LEU A 265 -11.12 -6.83 10.94
C LEU A 265 -10.48 -6.56 9.57
N PRO A 266 -9.54 -5.64 9.48
CA PRO A 266 -8.93 -5.37 8.20
C PRO A 266 -8.03 -6.55 7.81
N LYS A 267 -7.89 -6.83 6.53
CA LYS A 267 -6.85 -7.73 6.04
C LYS A 267 -5.49 -7.10 6.35
N ALA A 268 -4.53 -7.89 6.80
CA ALA A 268 -3.16 -7.40 6.99
C ALA A 268 -2.67 -6.72 5.70
N PRO A 269 -2.06 -5.53 5.78
CA PRO A 269 -1.58 -4.82 4.62
C PRO A 269 -0.52 -5.65 3.88
N GLU A 270 -0.47 -5.49 2.57
CA GLU A 270 0.63 -6.06 1.77
C GLU A 270 1.95 -5.38 2.18
N PRO A 271 3.10 -6.05 2.09
CA PRO A 271 4.36 -5.50 2.61
C PRO A 271 4.89 -4.30 1.81
N ILE A 272 4.46 -4.16 0.57
CA ILE A 272 4.88 -3.08 -0.34
C ILE A 272 3.70 -2.35 -0.92
N ALA A 273 3.94 -1.10 -1.30
CA ALA A 273 3.04 -0.27 -2.09
C ALA A 273 3.76 0.25 -3.34
N ILE A 274 3.00 0.51 -4.40
CA ILE A 274 3.50 1.15 -5.61
C ILE A 274 2.94 2.55 -5.68
N VAL A 275 3.83 3.54 -5.66
CA VAL A 275 3.49 4.96 -5.77
C VAL A 275 3.81 5.44 -7.16
N GLU A 276 2.83 6.01 -7.81
CA GLU A 276 3.02 6.63 -9.12
C GLU A 276 3.75 7.96 -8.95
N MET A 277 4.94 8.07 -9.54
CA MET A 277 5.75 9.29 -9.46
C MET A 277 5.37 10.32 -10.52
N ARG A 278 4.81 9.84 -11.63
CA ARG A 278 4.29 10.67 -12.72
C ARG A 278 3.14 9.98 -13.41
N ASP A 279 2.19 10.78 -13.87
CA ASP A 279 1.14 10.31 -14.76
C ASP A 279 1.75 9.83 -16.08
N LEU A 280 1.74 8.51 -16.28
CA LEU A 280 2.20 7.87 -17.51
C LEU A 280 1.43 8.35 -18.73
N LEU A 281 0.20 8.84 -18.55
CA LEU A 281 -0.65 9.35 -19.61
C LEU A 281 -0.15 10.74 -20.11
N SER A 282 0.56 11.48 -19.28
CA SER A 282 1.10 12.82 -19.62
C SER A 282 2.46 12.80 -20.31
N MET A 283 3.09 11.63 -20.43
CA MET A 283 4.47 11.51 -20.91
C MET A 283 4.52 11.15 -22.40
N PRO A 284 4.93 12.05 -23.30
CA PRO A 284 4.71 11.91 -24.74
C PRO A 284 5.54 10.82 -25.46
N ASN A 285 6.54 10.20 -24.85
CA ASN A 285 7.43 9.28 -25.55
C ASN A 285 7.91 8.11 -24.71
N ILE A 286 7.29 7.84 -23.56
CA ILE A 286 7.71 6.75 -22.70
C ILE A 286 7.11 5.44 -23.20
N ASN A 287 7.99 4.48 -23.46
CA ASN A 287 7.63 3.08 -23.49
C ASN A 287 7.78 2.55 -22.05
N PRO A 288 6.68 2.34 -21.31
CA PRO A 288 6.76 1.88 -19.94
C PRO A 288 7.35 0.47 -19.80
N LEU A 289 7.61 -0.20 -20.92
CA LEU A 289 8.19 -1.54 -20.98
C LEU A 289 9.71 -1.55 -21.07
N GLU A 290 10.29 -0.41 -21.32
CA GLU A 290 11.74 -0.22 -21.31
C GLU A 290 12.20 0.30 -19.95
N LEU A 291 11.59 -0.18 -18.85
CA LEU A 291 12.13 0.00 -17.50
C LEU A 291 13.50 -0.71 -17.46
N ARG A 292 14.55 0.05 -17.73
CA ARG A 292 15.90 -0.50 -17.86
C ARG A 292 16.60 -0.49 -16.51
N HIS A 293 17.39 -1.52 -16.33
CA HIS A 293 18.36 -1.58 -15.25
C HIS A 293 19.46 -0.54 -15.49
N PHE A 294 19.89 0.04 -14.40
CA PHE A 294 21.11 0.82 -14.36
C PHE A 294 22.17 0.02 -13.61
N ASP A 295 23.36 -0.01 -14.14
CA ASP A 295 24.50 -0.53 -13.42
C ASP A 295 24.81 0.34 -12.18
N SER A 296 25.75 -0.10 -11.36
CA SER A 296 26.20 0.62 -10.16
C SER A 296 26.76 2.03 -10.45
N LEU A 297 27.06 2.32 -11.71
CA LEU A 297 27.59 3.61 -12.19
C LEU A 297 26.49 4.49 -12.80
N GLY A 298 25.24 4.02 -12.77
CA GLY A 298 24.11 4.76 -13.33
C GLY A 298 24.04 4.74 -14.86
N LYS A 299 24.75 3.80 -15.52
CA LYS A 299 24.63 3.59 -16.96
C LYS A 299 23.54 2.59 -17.29
N PRO A 300 22.76 2.81 -18.37
CA PRO A 300 21.76 1.84 -18.79
C PRO A 300 22.43 0.53 -19.19
N ASP A 301 21.99 -0.55 -18.57
CA ASP A 301 22.39 -1.87 -19.00
C ASP A 301 21.57 -2.28 -20.23
N LEU A 302 22.16 -2.10 -21.41
CA LEU A 302 21.51 -2.32 -22.69
C LEU A 302 21.35 -3.81 -23.04
N ASN A 303 22.04 -4.69 -22.34
CA ASN A 303 22.07 -6.12 -22.65
C ASN A 303 21.08 -6.94 -21.82
N ASN A 304 20.19 -6.30 -21.06
CA ASN A 304 19.58 -6.98 -19.94
C ASN A 304 18.13 -7.42 -20.14
N ALA A 305 18.02 -8.73 -20.34
CA ALA A 305 16.83 -9.51 -19.98
C ALA A 305 16.82 -9.88 -18.47
N THR A 306 17.74 -9.35 -17.64
CA THR A 306 17.77 -9.65 -16.21
C THR A 306 16.65 -8.90 -15.48
N PRO A 307 16.02 -9.56 -14.51
CA PRO A 307 15.00 -8.91 -13.69
C PRO A 307 15.61 -7.76 -12.90
N PHE A 308 14.82 -6.70 -12.72
CA PHE A 308 15.19 -5.61 -11.83
C PHE A 308 15.21 -6.12 -10.40
N VAL A 309 16.37 -6.11 -9.75
CA VAL A 309 16.51 -6.52 -8.35
C VAL A 309 17.01 -5.33 -7.54
N ARG A 310 16.29 -4.97 -6.49
CA ARG A 310 16.68 -3.88 -5.58
C ARG A 310 16.27 -4.21 -4.15
N THR A 311 17.16 -3.92 -3.22
CA THR A 311 16.82 -3.82 -1.80
C THR A 311 16.26 -2.42 -1.56
N LEU A 312 15.14 -2.33 -0.85
CA LEU A 312 14.59 -1.06 -0.44
C LEU A 312 15.53 -0.40 0.58
N ASN A 313 15.58 0.91 0.59
CA ASN A 313 16.45 1.64 1.51
C ASN A 313 15.82 2.95 1.97
N GLY A 314 16.43 3.59 2.99
CA GLY A 314 15.97 4.85 3.55
C GLY A 314 14.85 4.71 4.58
N GLY A 315 14.52 3.47 5.00
CA GLY A 315 13.58 3.23 6.09
C GLY A 315 14.19 3.56 7.47
N SER A 316 13.41 4.24 8.30
CA SER A 316 13.79 4.62 9.67
C SER A 316 12.59 4.57 10.61
N ASP A 317 12.79 4.06 11.80
CA ASP A 317 11.76 4.05 12.87
C ASP A 317 11.59 5.42 13.52
N GLY A 318 12.52 6.35 13.33
CA GLY A 318 12.48 7.70 13.88
C GLY A 318 12.56 7.77 15.41
N LEU A 319 13.08 6.74 16.09
CA LEU A 319 13.02 6.60 17.55
C LEU A 319 13.73 7.74 18.28
N VAL A 320 14.84 8.25 17.74
CA VAL A 320 15.62 9.34 18.36
C VAL A 320 14.83 10.64 18.48
N ALA A 321 13.89 10.87 17.56
CA ALA A 321 13.04 12.07 17.57
C ALA A 321 11.71 11.87 18.28
N LEU A 322 11.47 10.68 18.86
CA LEU A 322 10.21 10.35 19.52
C LEU A 322 10.02 11.20 20.78
N ARG A 323 8.82 11.72 20.96
CA ARG A 323 8.43 12.60 22.07
C ARG A 323 7.23 12.03 22.80
N VAL A 324 7.02 12.47 24.03
CA VAL A 324 5.86 12.11 24.84
C VAL A 324 4.54 12.43 24.12
N ASN A 325 4.50 13.55 23.41
CA ASN A 325 3.31 13.95 22.64
C ASN A 325 2.96 12.97 21.51
N ASP A 326 3.92 12.21 20.97
CA ASP A 326 3.63 11.18 19.98
C ASP A 326 2.84 10.02 20.59
N PHE A 327 3.03 9.75 21.89
CA PHE A 327 2.28 8.73 22.64
C PHE A 327 0.92 9.23 23.11
N ILE A 328 0.82 10.51 23.52
CA ILE A 328 -0.40 11.05 24.11
C ILE A 328 -1.32 11.65 23.04
N GLY A 329 -0.75 12.38 22.07
CA GLY A 329 -1.47 13.23 21.13
C GLY A 329 -1.83 14.59 21.76
N GLU A 330 -2.67 15.34 21.06
CA GLU A 330 -3.12 16.67 21.46
C GLU A 330 -4.64 16.73 21.54
N LEU A 331 -5.14 17.66 22.34
CA LEU A 331 -6.58 17.91 22.40
C LEU A 331 -7.08 18.47 21.07
N VAL A 332 -8.14 17.86 20.56
CA VAL A 332 -8.83 18.29 19.34
C VAL A 332 -9.82 19.40 19.69
N ASP A 333 -9.68 20.55 19.01
CA ASP A 333 -10.67 21.62 19.08
C ASP A 333 -11.81 21.32 18.08
N PRO A 334 -13.08 21.59 18.43
CA PRO A 334 -14.18 21.49 17.47
C PRO A 334 -14.00 22.35 16.21
N ALA A 335 -13.20 23.41 16.28
CA ALA A 335 -12.87 24.30 15.17
C ALA A 335 -11.72 23.80 14.27
N ASP A 336 -11.01 22.73 14.69
CA ASP A 336 -9.92 22.17 13.90
C ASP A 336 -10.47 21.61 12.57
N ASP A 337 -9.76 21.87 11.48
CA ASP A 337 -10.01 21.21 10.20
C ASP A 337 -9.59 19.72 10.27
N ASP A 338 -10.00 18.94 9.28
CA ASP A 338 -9.76 17.48 9.27
C ASP A 338 -8.26 17.12 9.28
N ASP A 339 -7.42 17.93 8.66
CA ASP A 339 -5.97 17.68 8.63
C ASP A 339 -5.30 18.01 9.96
N VAL A 340 -5.71 19.09 10.62
CA VAL A 340 -5.26 19.45 11.97
C VAL A 340 -5.75 18.41 12.97
N ARG A 341 -7.00 18.00 12.85
CA ARG A 341 -7.60 16.97 13.70
C ARG A 341 -6.85 15.65 13.60
N ARG A 342 -6.51 15.18 12.40
CA ARG A 342 -5.71 13.96 12.19
C ARG A 342 -4.32 14.06 12.81
N ARG A 343 -3.66 15.22 12.70
CA ARG A 343 -2.34 15.44 13.31
C ARG A 343 -2.37 15.44 14.82
N LYS A 344 -3.45 15.93 15.43
CA LYS A 344 -3.66 15.95 16.88
C LYS A 344 -4.05 14.57 17.43
N GLN A 345 -4.84 13.79 16.68
CA GLN A 345 -5.28 12.44 17.05
C GLN A 345 -4.16 11.41 16.88
N ARG A 346 -3.09 11.55 17.66
CA ARG A 346 -1.94 10.63 17.70
C ARG A 346 -1.99 9.78 18.96
N GLY A 347 -1.34 8.63 18.95
CA GLY A 347 -1.17 7.83 20.15
C GLY A 347 -2.48 7.57 20.89
N LEU A 348 -2.53 7.98 22.15
CA LEU A 348 -3.66 7.78 23.06
C LEU A 348 -4.94 8.47 22.58
N THR A 349 -4.82 9.71 22.10
CA THR A 349 -6.00 10.45 21.61
C THR A 349 -6.63 9.81 20.36
N GLY A 350 -5.90 8.98 19.62
CA GLY A 350 -6.44 8.17 18.54
C GLY A 350 -7.48 7.16 19.02
N LEU A 351 -7.41 6.72 20.28
CA LEU A 351 -8.40 5.79 20.87
C LEU A 351 -9.67 6.49 21.32
N ASN A 352 -9.72 7.82 21.43
CA ASN A 352 -10.91 8.56 21.89
C ASN A 352 -12.14 8.37 21.00
N THR A 353 -11.95 7.92 19.76
CA THR A 353 -13.03 7.61 18.81
C THR A 353 -13.56 6.17 18.93
N ILE A 354 -13.05 5.39 19.88
CA ILE A 354 -13.36 3.98 20.06
C ILE A 354 -14.07 3.77 21.40
N ASP A 355 -15.38 3.74 21.38
CA ASP A 355 -16.21 3.68 22.61
C ASP A 355 -16.09 2.34 23.36
N GLU A 356 -15.62 1.27 22.71
CA GLU A 356 -15.53 -0.06 23.33
C GLU A 356 -14.26 -0.28 24.17
N VAL A 357 -13.28 0.62 24.11
CA VAL A 357 -12.03 0.50 24.87
C VAL A 357 -12.26 0.91 26.33
N ALA A 358 -12.05 -0.02 27.25
CA ALA A 358 -12.26 0.19 28.68
C ALA A 358 -10.96 0.34 29.49
N ILE A 359 -9.88 -0.27 29.00
CA ILE A 359 -8.56 -0.24 29.65
C ILE A 359 -7.55 0.22 28.64
N VAL A 360 -6.65 1.12 29.03
CA VAL A 360 -5.57 1.59 28.16
C VAL A 360 -4.23 1.35 28.82
N ALA A 361 -3.27 0.86 28.04
CA ALA A 361 -1.89 0.73 28.46
C ALA A 361 -0.93 1.34 27.43
N VAL A 362 0.07 2.06 27.94
CA VAL A 362 1.12 2.70 27.13
C VAL A 362 2.48 2.17 27.62
N PRO A 363 2.85 0.94 27.25
CA PRO A 363 4.02 0.27 27.84
C PRO A 363 5.34 0.97 27.51
N ASP A 364 5.38 1.72 26.43
CA ASP A 364 6.61 2.32 25.89
C ASP A 364 6.81 3.80 26.24
N ILE A 365 5.95 4.39 27.07
CA ILE A 365 6.02 5.84 27.37
C ILE A 365 7.30 6.25 28.10
N HIS A 366 7.99 5.30 28.74
CA HIS A 366 9.23 5.54 29.47
C HIS A 366 10.48 5.05 28.75
N ILE A 367 10.37 4.66 27.48
CA ILE A 367 11.55 4.20 26.71
C ILE A 367 12.46 5.40 26.47
N GLN A 368 13.72 5.23 26.85
CA GLN A 368 14.77 6.19 26.51
C GLN A 368 15.21 6.01 25.05
N PRO A 369 15.55 7.09 24.33
CA PRO A 369 16.09 6.97 22.99
C PRO A 369 17.33 6.08 22.95
N PRO A 370 17.54 5.28 21.87
CA PRO A 370 18.77 4.53 21.73
C PRO A 370 19.98 5.46 21.70
N GLY A 371 20.93 5.26 22.56
CA GLY A 371 22.16 6.06 22.64
C GLY A 371 22.74 6.21 24.05
N ASP A 372 21.92 6.23 25.09
CA ASP A 372 22.37 6.51 26.45
C ASP A 372 22.38 5.29 27.37
N SER A 373 21.73 4.21 27.02
CA SER A 373 21.76 2.96 27.79
C SER A 373 21.28 1.78 26.95
N PRO A 374 21.80 0.56 27.18
CA PRO A 374 21.24 -0.62 26.54
C PRO A 374 19.77 -0.79 26.99
N PRO A 375 18.88 -1.25 26.08
CA PRO A 375 17.50 -1.52 26.45
C PRO A 375 17.47 -2.52 27.61
N PRO A 376 16.53 -2.37 28.56
CA PRO A 376 16.36 -3.35 29.62
C PRO A 376 16.09 -4.74 29.01
N PRO A 377 16.56 -5.82 29.65
CA PRO A 377 16.29 -7.16 29.16
C PRO A 377 14.78 -7.38 29.06
N PRO A 378 14.32 -8.18 28.08
CA PRO A 378 12.90 -8.51 27.96
C PRO A 378 12.41 -9.13 29.27
N PRO A 379 11.16 -8.86 29.67
CA PRO A 379 10.57 -9.50 30.83
C PRO A 379 10.58 -11.04 30.66
N PRO A 380 10.75 -11.77 31.74
CA PRO A 380 10.90 -13.23 31.74
C PRO A 380 9.71 -13.98 31.12
#